data_caf666277dcf40f50885de7b48f2d1d6
#
_entry.id   caf666277dcf40f50885de7b48f2d1d6
#
_cell.length_a   1.000
_cell.length_b   1.000
_cell.length_c   1.000
_cell.angle_alpha   90.00
_cell.angle_beta   90.00
_cell.angle_gamma   90.00
#
_symmetry.space_group_name_H-M   'P 1'
#
loop_
_entity.id
_entity.type
_entity.pdbx_description
1 polymer ?
#
loop_
_entity_poly.entity_id
_entity_poly.type
_entity_poly.pdbx_seq_one_letter_code
_entity_poly.pdbx_strand_id
1 'polypeptide(L)'
;MNILFIYDAPLRPEAGGTERATSLVMNELSRRGHNCYGILHFDQQKPEEQYINGMKIDSIYNYLKSNNIDVVVNQIAFHSRFLCQFLTYGGQRWKEEGGKIISFMHLDPTPEPSKKLKTYFADWSQRSIMGKIKRLVYVLSLPYFYYKSDKQYKSGLRYLYDTSDRYVLMSKSFLPIFSKLANLSDTSKVVFIPNMLTFPEIATEEILEKKDNIVLVVARLDDAQKNISFMIDAWGKVKDHMGYALHILGDGQDRDMLHKCAEGVNDIVFEGSQTPLNWYRKAKILLMASPREGWGLTITESLQNGVVPVVLNTSTVFKDIINHGENGYLPKDSQEYIEYLEKLINEPKHREQMAKNGLKSATRFNPSSVGDLWQVVLDEIYVYL
;
A
#
# COMPACT_ATOMS: atom_id res chain seq x y z
N MET A 1 -19.35 -0.88 -19.31
CA MET A 1 -18.48 0.30 -19.52
C MET A 1 -17.11 -0.14 -19.97
N ASN A 2 -16.43 0.72 -20.73
CA ASN A 2 -15.06 0.53 -21.16
C ASN A 2 -14.14 1.38 -20.27
N ILE A 3 -13.27 0.76 -19.50
CA ILE A 3 -12.48 1.39 -18.44
C ILE A 3 -10.99 1.26 -18.75
N LEU A 4 -10.27 2.38 -18.86
CA LEU A 4 -8.82 2.41 -19.04
C LEU A 4 -8.13 2.79 -17.72
N PHE A 5 -7.14 1.99 -17.33
CA PHE A 5 -6.28 2.29 -16.17
C PHE A 5 -5.01 3.01 -16.63
N ILE A 6 -4.63 4.09 -15.96
CA ILE A 6 -3.36 4.79 -16.20
C ILE A 6 -2.42 4.64 -15.02
N TYR A 7 -1.12 4.42 -15.33
CA TYR A 7 -0.07 4.11 -14.37
C TYR A 7 1.29 4.63 -14.84
N ASP A 8 2.29 4.59 -13.98
CA ASP A 8 3.66 5.05 -14.28
C ASP A 8 4.60 3.94 -14.77
N ALA A 9 4.14 2.71 -14.79
CA ALA A 9 4.89 1.54 -15.24
C ALA A 9 3.95 0.44 -15.77
N PRO A 10 4.43 -0.54 -16.55
CA PRO A 10 3.66 -1.71 -16.95
C PRO A 10 3.18 -2.51 -15.74
N LEU A 11 1.94 -3.01 -15.79
CA LEU A 11 1.34 -3.78 -14.69
C LEU A 11 2.05 -5.12 -14.50
N ARG A 12 2.60 -5.31 -13.31
CA ARG A 12 3.21 -6.56 -12.85
C ARG A 12 2.67 -6.89 -11.46
N PRO A 13 1.60 -7.68 -11.32
CA PRO A 13 0.92 -7.92 -10.03
C PRO A 13 1.83 -8.50 -8.93
N GLU A 14 2.92 -9.15 -9.33
CA GLU A 14 3.94 -9.70 -8.43
C GLU A 14 4.95 -8.66 -7.91
N ALA A 15 5.06 -7.49 -8.56
CA ALA A 15 6.08 -6.50 -8.24
C ALA A 15 5.74 -5.64 -7.01
N GLY A 16 4.45 -5.42 -6.72
CA GLY A 16 4.05 -4.56 -5.61
C GLY A 16 2.59 -4.63 -5.23
N GLY A 17 2.25 -3.92 -4.15
CA GLY A 17 0.89 -3.89 -3.62
C GLY A 17 -0.09 -3.15 -4.52
N THR A 18 0.34 -2.05 -5.12
CA THR A 18 -0.51 -1.23 -6.02
C THR A 18 -0.83 -2.00 -7.30
N GLU A 19 0.18 -2.65 -7.90
CA GLU A 19 0.02 -3.46 -9.11
C GLU A 19 -0.95 -4.62 -8.86
N ARG A 20 -0.80 -5.29 -7.72
CA ARG A 20 -1.69 -6.38 -7.31
C ARG A 20 -3.12 -5.89 -7.08
N ALA A 21 -3.29 -4.79 -6.34
CA ALA A 21 -4.59 -4.19 -6.09
C ALA A 21 -5.28 -3.78 -7.39
N THR A 22 -4.56 -3.16 -8.31
CA THR A 22 -5.08 -2.78 -9.64
C THR A 22 -5.55 -4.00 -10.43
N SER A 23 -4.73 -5.05 -10.48
CA SER A 23 -5.10 -6.29 -11.18
C SER A 23 -6.37 -6.93 -10.60
N LEU A 24 -6.52 -6.94 -9.27
CA LEU A 24 -7.73 -7.46 -8.62
C LEU A 24 -8.97 -6.63 -8.98
N VAL A 25 -8.85 -5.31 -9.00
CA VAL A 25 -9.96 -4.43 -9.41
C VAL A 25 -10.33 -4.67 -10.87
N MET A 26 -9.36 -4.73 -11.79
CA MET A 26 -9.61 -5.00 -13.21
C MET A 26 -10.33 -6.33 -13.41
N ASN A 27 -9.87 -7.39 -12.72
CA ASN A 27 -10.47 -8.73 -12.81
C ASN A 27 -11.92 -8.73 -12.31
N GLU A 28 -12.19 -8.10 -11.17
CA GLU A 28 -13.53 -8.06 -10.60
C GLU A 28 -14.49 -7.22 -11.45
N LEU A 29 -14.05 -6.08 -11.96
CA LEU A 29 -14.86 -5.26 -12.87
C LEU A 29 -15.12 -5.99 -14.20
N SER A 30 -14.14 -6.72 -14.73
CA SER A 30 -14.33 -7.57 -15.92
C SER A 30 -15.36 -8.68 -15.67
N ARG A 31 -15.32 -9.31 -14.48
CA ARG A 31 -16.31 -10.31 -14.07
C ARG A 31 -17.74 -9.74 -13.99
N ARG A 32 -17.86 -8.44 -13.73
CA ARG A 32 -19.15 -7.70 -13.70
C ARG A 32 -19.61 -7.21 -15.07
N GLY A 33 -18.89 -7.57 -16.14
CA GLY A 33 -19.27 -7.22 -17.52
C GLY A 33 -18.73 -5.88 -18.01
N HIS A 34 -17.77 -5.28 -17.32
CA HIS A 34 -17.02 -4.13 -17.82
C HIS A 34 -15.85 -4.59 -18.69
N ASN A 35 -15.52 -3.82 -19.72
CA ASN A 35 -14.31 -4.04 -20.49
C ASN A 35 -13.16 -3.23 -19.86
N CYS A 36 -12.23 -3.91 -19.20
CA CYS A 36 -11.05 -3.29 -18.60
C CYS A 36 -9.89 -3.35 -19.58
N TYR A 37 -9.45 -2.20 -20.03
CA TYR A 37 -8.28 -2.08 -20.90
C TYR A 37 -7.00 -2.04 -20.08
N GLY A 38 -5.93 -2.52 -20.69
CA GLY A 38 -4.61 -2.52 -20.12
C GLY A 38 -4.12 -1.12 -19.75
N ILE A 39 -3.07 -1.08 -18.94
CA ILE A 39 -2.57 0.18 -18.40
C ILE A 39 -1.86 0.99 -19.48
N LEU A 40 -2.31 2.21 -19.67
CA LEU A 40 -1.54 3.26 -20.31
C LEU A 40 -0.48 3.74 -19.33
N HIS A 41 0.80 3.69 -19.70
CA HIS A 41 1.88 4.23 -18.89
C HIS A 41 2.74 5.22 -19.68
N PHE A 42 3.45 6.08 -18.95
CA PHE A 42 4.35 7.09 -19.49
C PHE A 42 5.79 6.75 -19.12
N ASP A 43 6.68 6.79 -20.11
CA ASP A 43 8.11 6.70 -19.85
C ASP A 43 8.56 8.00 -19.14
N GLN A 44 9.23 7.84 -17.98
CA GLN A 44 9.69 9.01 -17.21
C GLN A 44 10.80 9.80 -17.91
N GLN A 45 11.58 9.15 -18.77
CA GLN A 45 12.65 9.78 -19.56
C GLN A 45 12.09 10.42 -20.85
N LYS A 46 11.01 9.85 -21.38
CA LYS A 46 10.34 10.30 -22.62
C LYS A 46 8.84 10.44 -22.36
N PRO A 47 8.42 11.51 -21.68
CA PRO A 47 7.02 11.68 -21.26
C PRO A 47 6.04 11.80 -22.44
N GLU A 48 6.52 12.08 -23.66
CA GLU A 48 5.75 12.07 -24.89
C GLU A 48 5.47 10.66 -25.44
N GLU A 49 6.16 9.64 -24.95
CA GLU A 49 5.94 8.25 -25.35
C GLU A 49 4.94 7.58 -24.41
N GLN A 50 3.84 7.07 -24.97
CA GLN A 50 2.78 6.39 -24.21
C GLN A 50 2.64 4.96 -24.69
N TYR A 51 2.38 4.06 -23.74
CA TYR A 51 2.30 2.64 -23.98
C TYR A 51 1.05 2.04 -23.32
N ILE A 52 0.35 1.18 -24.06
CA ILE A 52 -0.73 0.36 -23.54
C ILE A 52 -0.30 -1.11 -23.66
N ASN A 53 -0.26 -1.81 -22.56
CA ASN A 53 0.25 -3.20 -22.48
C ASN A 53 1.64 -3.36 -23.15
N GLY A 54 2.51 -2.39 -22.98
CA GLY A 54 3.86 -2.39 -23.58
C GLY A 54 3.92 -2.04 -25.07
N MET A 55 2.78 -1.79 -25.74
CA MET A 55 2.74 -1.33 -27.12
C MET A 55 2.62 0.19 -27.17
N LYS A 56 3.53 0.86 -27.90
CA LYS A 56 3.49 2.30 -28.11
C LYS A 56 2.22 2.68 -28.90
N ILE A 57 1.55 3.74 -28.47
CA ILE A 57 0.42 4.33 -29.19
C ILE A 57 0.78 5.70 -29.75
N ASP A 58 0.17 6.06 -30.89
CA ASP A 58 0.44 7.34 -31.58
C ASP A 58 -0.38 8.49 -30.99
N SER A 59 -1.59 8.21 -30.47
CA SER A 59 -2.50 9.23 -29.95
C SER A 59 -3.40 8.66 -28.87
N ILE A 60 -3.35 9.26 -27.66
CA ILE A 60 -4.28 8.94 -26.56
C ILE A 60 -5.72 9.20 -27.01
N TYR A 61 -6.01 10.36 -27.60
CA TYR A 61 -7.37 10.69 -28.00
C TYR A 61 -7.96 9.67 -28.98
N ASN A 62 -7.20 9.32 -30.03
CA ASN A 62 -7.66 8.33 -31.00
C ASN A 62 -7.88 6.96 -30.37
N TYR A 63 -7.00 6.55 -29.47
CA TYR A 63 -7.16 5.28 -28.73
C TYR A 63 -8.42 5.28 -27.88
N LEU A 64 -8.66 6.34 -27.10
CA LEU A 64 -9.85 6.49 -26.26
C LEU A 64 -11.14 6.42 -27.08
N LYS A 65 -11.19 7.10 -28.22
CA LYS A 65 -12.36 7.13 -29.12
C LYS A 65 -12.58 5.77 -29.81
N SER A 66 -11.52 5.16 -30.35
CA SER A 66 -11.62 3.89 -31.08
C SER A 66 -12.06 2.73 -30.18
N ASN A 67 -11.73 2.79 -28.91
CA ASN A 67 -12.13 1.77 -27.92
C ASN A 67 -13.36 2.18 -27.10
N ASN A 68 -14.01 3.29 -27.43
CA ASN A 68 -15.17 3.84 -26.72
C ASN A 68 -14.93 3.89 -25.21
N ILE A 69 -13.75 4.40 -24.77
CA ILE A 69 -13.43 4.47 -23.34
C ILE A 69 -14.37 5.45 -22.66
N ASP A 70 -15.08 4.95 -21.65
CA ASP A 70 -16.02 5.71 -20.83
C ASP A 70 -15.32 6.35 -19.64
N VAL A 71 -14.48 5.56 -18.93
CA VAL A 71 -13.83 5.94 -17.67
C VAL A 71 -12.35 5.71 -17.73
N VAL A 72 -11.58 6.67 -17.22
CA VAL A 72 -10.15 6.52 -16.95
C VAL A 72 -9.92 6.47 -15.44
N VAL A 73 -9.25 5.42 -14.95
CA VAL A 73 -8.87 5.26 -13.55
C VAL A 73 -7.37 5.55 -13.40
N ASN A 74 -7.05 6.71 -12.81
CA ASN A 74 -5.69 7.11 -12.49
C ASN A 74 -5.22 6.44 -11.21
N GLN A 75 -4.29 5.49 -11.30
CA GLN A 75 -3.74 4.72 -10.18
C GLN A 75 -2.64 5.47 -9.40
N ILE A 76 -2.17 6.61 -9.91
CA ILE A 76 -1.08 7.41 -9.33
C ILE A 76 -1.63 8.73 -8.77
N ALA A 77 -2.68 8.64 -7.95
CA ALA A 77 -3.37 9.81 -7.43
C ALA A 77 -2.65 10.52 -6.26
N PHE A 78 -1.34 10.39 -6.15
CA PHE A 78 -0.47 11.17 -5.25
C PHE A 78 0.51 12.07 -6.01
N HIS A 79 0.62 11.92 -7.34
CA HIS A 79 1.39 12.79 -8.23
C HIS A 79 0.54 13.28 -9.39
N SER A 80 0.34 14.58 -9.47
CA SER A 80 -0.44 15.21 -10.56
C SER A 80 0.18 15.04 -11.94
N ARG A 81 1.48 14.76 -12.03
CA ARG A 81 2.23 14.68 -13.30
C ARG A 81 1.59 13.72 -14.31
N PHE A 82 1.21 12.51 -13.90
CA PHE A 82 0.70 11.49 -14.83
C PHE A 82 -0.67 11.88 -15.38
N LEU A 83 -1.58 12.37 -14.53
CA LEU A 83 -2.87 12.87 -14.99
C LEU A 83 -2.70 14.11 -15.88
N CYS A 84 -1.78 15.01 -15.55
CA CYS A 84 -1.45 16.16 -16.37
C CYS A 84 -0.91 15.74 -17.75
N GLN A 85 -0.02 14.76 -17.82
CA GLN A 85 0.47 14.19 -19.08
C GLN A 85 -0.66 13.56 -19.90
N PHE A 86 -1.51 12.75 -19.28
CA PHE A 86 -2.68 12.16 -19.93
C PHE A 86 -3.55 13.23 -20.58
N LEU A 87 -3.88 14.29 -19.83
CA LEU A 87 -4.71 15.38 -20.36
C LEU A 87 -4.02 16.14 -21.49
N THR A 88 -2.73 16.46 -21.31
CA THR A 88 -1.93 17.21 -22.31
C THR A 88 -1.83 16.47 -23.64
N TYR A 89 -1.68 15.15 -23.61
CA TYR A 89 -1.49 14.33 -24.81
C TYR A 89 -2.79 13.80 -25.43
N GLY A 90 -3.94 14.40 -25.12
CA GLY A 90 -5.22 14.15 -25.80
C GLY A 90 -6.39 13.76 -24.91
N GLY A 91 -6.14 13.46 -23.62
CA GLY A 91 -7.20 13.13 -22.66
C GLY A 91 -8.12 14.31 -22.35
N GLN A 92 -7.62 15.55 -22.45
CA GLN A 92 -8.41 16.76 -22.19
C GLN A 92 -9.62 16.84 -23.13
N ARG A 93 -9.39 16.70 -24.44
CA ARG A 93 -10.46 16.71 -25.44
C ARG A 93 -11.48 15.60 -25.19
N TRP A 94 -11.02 14.38 -24.87
CA TRP A 94 -11.89 13.27 -24.56
C TRP A 94 -12.75 13.54 -23.31
N LYS A 95 -12.17 14.17 -22.26
CA LYS A 95 -12.91 14.56 -21.06
C LYS A 95 -13.99 15.62 -21.37
N GLU A 96 -13.69 16.61 -22.19
CA GLU A 96 -14.64 17.64 -22.66
C GLU A 96 -15.81 17.04 -23.46
N GLU A 97 -15.58 15.92 -24.13
CA GLU A 97 -16.59 15.13 -24.85
C GLU A 97 -17.37 14.14 -23.94
N GLY A 98 -17.27 14.26 -22.62
CA GLY A 98 -18.05 13.49 -21.65
C GLY A 98 -17.28 12.36 -20.93
N GLY A 99 -16.02 12.12 -21.24
CA GLY A 99 -15.19 11.13 -20.56
C GLY A 99 -15.02 11.41 -19.06
N LYS A 100 -14.98 10.38 -18.23
CA LYS A 100 -14.93 10.47 -16.78
C LYS A 100 -13.60 10.02 -16.20
N ILE A 101 -13.14 10.70 -15.15
CA ILE A 101 -11.86 10.42 -14.49
C ILE A 101 -12.09 10.07 -13.01
N ILE A 102 -11.57 8.92 -12.59
CA ILE A 102 -11.46 8.50 -11.20
C ILE A 102 -9.99 8.51 -10.81
N SER A 103 -9.61 9.26 -9.77
CA SER A 103 -8.25 9.19 -9.20
C SER A 103 -8.25 8.30 -7.97
N PHE A 104 -7.38 7.29 -7.94
CA PHE A 104 -7.26 6.33 -6.83
C PHE A 104 -5.89 6.47 -6.14
N MET A 105 -5.91 6.85 -4.87
CA MET A 105 -4.72 6.99 -4.05
C MET A 105 -4.40 5.70 -3.29
N HIS A 106 -3.32 5.04 -3.68
CA HIS A 106 -2.83 3.78 -3.07
C HIS A 106 -1.86 3.98 -1.90
N LEU A 107 -1.61 5.21 -1.49
CA LEU A 107 -0.67 5.55 -0.43
C LEU A 107 -1.35 6.32 0.70
N ASP A 108 -0.72 6.31 1.87
CA ASP A 108 -1.03 7.27 2.94
C ASP A 108 -0.82 8.69 2.41
N PRO A 109 -1.79 9.60 2.50
CA PRO A 109 -1.65 10.96 1.99
C PRO A 109 -0.62 11.81 2.74
N THR A 110 -0.12 11.37 3.89
CA THR A 110 0.91 12.09 4.64
C THR A 110 2.19 12.21 3.79
N PRO A 111 2.80 13.40 3.67
CA PRO A 111 4.08 13.54 2.98
C PRO A 111 5.17 12.66 3.60
N GLU A 112 6.10 12.19 2.78
CA GLU A 112 7.25 11.46 3.32
C GLU A 112 8.04 12.34 4.31
N PRO A 113 8.43 11.78 5.46
CA PRO A 113 9.22 12.52 6.43
C PRO A 113 10.57 12.90 5.82
N SER A 114 11.02 14.12 6.12
CA SER A 114 12.36 14.55 5.71
C SER A 114 13.43 13.63 6.31
N LYS A 115 14.47 13.30 5.52
CA LYS A 115 15.61 12.52 6.02
C LYS A 115 16.21 13.19 7.25
N LYS A 116 16.53 12.39 8.28
CA LYS A 116 17.17 12.91 9.50
C LYS A 116 18.47 13.62 9.15
N LEU A 117 18.74 14.76 9.80
CA LEU A 117 19.94 15.56 9.51
C LEU A 117 21.24 14.74 9.56
N LYS A 118 21.34 13.78 10.49
CA LYS A 118 22.47 12.86 10.59
C LYS A 118 22.80 12.14 9.28
N THR A 119 21.80 11.78 8.47
CA THR A 119 21.98 11.09 7.20
C THR A 119 22.76 11.93 6.18
N TYR A 120 22.63 13.26 6.25
CA TYR A 120 23.35 14.16 5.37
C TYR A 120 24.83 14.31 5.72
N PHE A 121 25.25 13.91 6.92
CA PHE A 121 26.61 14.01 7.41
C PHE A 121 27.29 12.64 7.63
N ALA A 122 26.67 11.53 7.17
CA ALA A 122 27.19 10.18 7.37
C ALA A 122 28.67 10.00 6.93
N ASP A 123 29.03 10.58 5.79
CA ASP A 123 30.38 10.45 5.19
C ASP A 123 31.20 11.75 5.31
N TRP A 124 30.89 12.58 6.31
CA TRP A 124 31.51 13.91 6.43
C TRP A 124 33.04 13.86 6.54
N SER A 125 33.59 12.92 7.31
CA SER A 125 35.02 12.77 7.51
C SER A 125 35.77 12.41 6.24
N GLN A 126 35.17 11.64 5.34
CA GLN A 126 35.76 11.15 4.11
C GLN A 126 35.74 12.15 2.95
N ARG A 127 35.03 13.30 3.10
CA ARG A 127 34.85 14.29 2.04
C ARG A 127 36.01 15.28 1.98
N SER A 128 36.36 15.68 0.75
CA SER A 128 37.24 16.81 0.51
C SER A 128 36.66 18.12 1.06
N ILE A 129 37.48 19.14 1.25
CA ILE A 129 37.02 20.47 1.74
C ILE A 129 35.92 21.03 0.83
N MET A 130 36.08 20.97 -0.49
CA MET A 130 35.07 21.39 -1.44
C MET A 130 33.78 20.54 -1.34
N GLY A 131 33.90 19.24 -1.08
CA GLY A 131 32.77 18.34 -0.84
C GLY A 131 32.02 18.68 0.43
N LYS A 132 32.72 19.09 1.50
CA LYS A 132 32.10 19.57 2.75
C LYS A 132 31.34 20.87 2.53
N ILE A 133 31.93 21.83 1.80
CA ILE A 133 31.29 23.11 1.49
C ILE A 133 30.01 22.87 0.66
N LYS A 134 30.08 22.09 -0.42
CA LYS A 134 28.89 21.74 -1.23
C LYS A 134 27.80 21.08 -0.40
N ARG A 135 28.16 20.16 0.50
CA ARG A 135 27.21 19.49 1.39
C ARG A 135 26.56 20.47 2.38
N LEU A 136 27.35 21.42 2.94
CA LEU A 136 26.82 22.43 3.85
C LEU A 136 25.81 23.35 3.13
N VAL A 137 26.17 23.87 1.95
CA VAL A 137 25.27 24.68 1.11
C VAL A 137 23.97 23.88 0.80
N TYR A 138 24.11 22.61 0.44
CA TYR A 138 22.95 21.75 0.20
C TYR A 138 22.06 21.63 1.45
N VAL A 139 22.66 21.34 2.63
CA VAL A 139 21.89 21.21 3.90
C VAL A 139 21.19 22.54 4.27
N LEU A 140 21.87 23.67 4.10
CA LEU A 140 21.27 24.99 4.32
C LEU A 140 20.11 25.31 3.37
N SER A 141 20.14 24.74 2.16
CA SER A 141 19.05 24.90 1.17
C SER A 141 17.87 23.93 1.38
N LEU A 142 18.01 22.88 2.22
CA LEU A 142 16.95 21.89 2.46
C LEU A 142 15.61 22.50 2.87
N PRO A 143 15.52 23.50 3.78
CA PRO A 143 14.25 24.09 4.16
C PRO A 143 13.48 24.67 2.96
N TYR A 144 14.19 25.31 2.04
CA TYR A 144 13.59 25.82 0.80
C TYR A 144 13.09 24.71 -0.11
N PHE A 145 13.88 23.65 -0.30
CA PHE A 145 13.48 22.51 -1.13
C PHE A 145 12.29 21.77 -0.50
N TYR A 146 12.28 21.57 0.82
CA TYR A 146 11.14 20.97 1.51
C TYR A 146 9.87 21.83 1.38
N TYR A 147 9.98 23.14 1.58
CA TYR A 147 8.85 24.05 1.39
C TYR A 147 8.31 23.98 -0.04
N LYS A 148 9.20 24.03 -1.05
CA LYS A 148 8.82 23.94 -2.46
C LYS A 148 8.16 22.59 -2.79
N SER A 149 8.73 21.49 -2.31
CA SER A 149 8.19 20.13 -2.50
C SER A 149 6.83 19.97 -1.82
N ASP A 150 6.68 20.41 -0.58
CA ASP A 150 5.42 20.39 0.16
C ASP A 150 4.33 21.21 -0.54
N LYS A 151 4.66 22.42 -0.98
CA LYS A 151 3.74 23.26 -1.76
C LYS A 151 3.33 22.57 -3.08
N GLN A 152 4.29 21.97 -3.79
CA GLN A 152 4.02 21.26 -5.05
C GLN A 152 3.15 20.02 -4.80
N TYR A 153 3.41 19.25 -3.74
CA TYR A 153 2.62 18.11 -3.36
C TYR A 153 1.17 18.50 -3.06
N LYS A 154 0.97 19.51 -2.20
CA LYS A 154 -0.37 20.02 -1.84
C LYS A 154 -1.15 20.56 -3.04
N SER A 155 -0.50 21.35 -3.89
CA SER A 155 -1.14 21.83 -5.11
C SER A 155 -1.44 20.72 -6.10
N GLY A 156 -0.59 19.68 -6.14
CA GLY A 156 -0.81 18.47 -6.93
C GLY A 156 -2.03 17.68 -6.47
N LEU A 157 -2.20 17.48 -5.16
CA LEU A 157 -3.39 16.81 -4.60
C LEU A 157 -4.67 17.59 -4.92
N ARG A 158 -4.63 18.91 -4.77
CA ARG A 158 -5.75 19.78 -5.14
C ARG A 158 -6.10 19.65 -6.62
N TYR A 159 -5.11 19.72 -7.50
CA TYR A 159 -5.30 19.54 -8.93
C TYR A 159 -5.94 18.19 -9.28
N LEU A 160 -5.44 17.10 -8.66
CA LEU A 160 -6.00 15.77 -8.88
C LEU A 160 -7.46 15.68 -8.45
N TYR A 161 -7.81 16.27 -7.30
CA TYR A 161 -9.19 16.33 -6.80
C TYR A 161 -10.09 17.13 -7.73
N ASP A 162 -9.68 18.35 -8.10
CA ASP A 162 -10.49 19.24 -8.94
C ASP A 162 -10.73 18.66 -10.34
N THR A 163 -9.73 17.97 -10.89
CA THR A 163 -9.76 17.40 -12.25
C THR A 163 -10.56 16.09 -12.32
N SER A 164 -10.66 15.35 -11.23
CA SER A 164 -11.36 14.06 -11.18
C SER A 164 -12.86 14.23 -10.93
N ASP A 165 -13.66 13.31 -11.47
CA ASP A 165 -15.10 13.20 -11.16
C ASP A 165 -15.33 12.52 -9.82
N ARG A 166 -14.46 11.54 -9.45
CA ARG A 166 -14.38 10.94 -8.12
C ARG A 166 -12.92 10.78 -7.69
N TYR A 167 -12.69 10.86 -6.39
CA TYR A 167 -11.38 10.66 -5.79
C TYR A 167 -11.46 9.55 -4.74
N VAL A 168 -10.79 8.44 -4.98
CA VAL A 168 -10.85 7.25 -4.13
C VAL A 168 -9.71 7.29 -3.12
N LEU A 169 -10.08 7.18 -1.83
CA LEU A 169 -9.18 6.87 -0.72
C LEU A 169 -9.47 5.45 -0.24
N MET A 170 -8.45 4.71 0.16
CA MET A 170 -8.63 3.33 0.67
C MET A 170 -9.29 3.28 2.04
N SER A 171 -9.25 4.39 2.79
CA SER A 171 -9.71 4.45 4.17
C SER A 171 -10.35 5.80 4.48
N LYS A 172 -11.43 5.77 5.29
CA LYS A 172 -12.06 6.99 5.85
C LYS A 172 -11.09 7.74 6.77
N SER A 173 -10.18 7.04 7.43
CA SER A 173 -9.18 7.61 8.32
C SER A 173 -8.21 8.56 7.60
N PHE A 174 -8.08 8.46 6.28
CA PHE A 174 -7.26 9.36 5.49
C PHE A 174 -7.93 10.70 5.14
N LEU A 175 -9.26 10.79 5.23
CA LEU A 175 -10.00 11.99 4.82
C LEU A 175 -9.53 13.28 5.52
N PRO A 176 -9.33 13.32 6.84
CA PRO A 176 -8.94 14.56 7.53
C PRO A 176 -7.59 15.10 7.05
N ILE A 177 -6.60 14.22 6.89
CA ILE A 177 -5.27 14.62 6.43
C ILE A 177 -5.28 14.99 4.94
N PHE A 178 -5.97 14.22 4.11
CA PHE A 178 -6.12 14.51 2.68
C PHE A 178 -6.79 15.87 2.45
N SER A 179 -7.93 16.13 3.11
CA SER A 179 -8.67 17.39 2.99
C SER A 179 -7.81 18.59 3.41
N LYS A 180 -7.06 18.44 4.50
CA LYS A 180 -6.14 19.49 4.97
C LYS A 180 -5.01 19.74 3.96
N LEU A 181 -4.39 18.70 3.42
CA LEU A 181 -3.28 18.80 2.46
C LEU A 181 -3.73 19.39 1.13
N ALA A 182 -4.84 18.94 0.60
CA ALA A 182 -5.42 19.43 -0.64
C ALA A 182 -6.21 20.75 -0.48
N ASN A 183 -6.30 21.28 0.75
CA ASN A 183 -7.06 22.49 1.10
C ASN A 183 -8.50 22.45 0.58
N LEU A 184 -9.23 21.37 0.92
CA LEU A 184 -10.60 21.16 0.47
C LEU A 184 -11.60 21.71 1.51
N SER A 185 -12.56 22.48 1.05
CA SER A 185 -13.78 22.86 1.79
C SER A 185 -14.96 21.92 1.48
N ASP A 186 -14.94 21.33 0.28
CA ASP A 186 -15.90 20.33 -0.17
C ASP A 186 -15.15 19.01 -0.45
N THR A 187 -15.71 17.91 0.05
CA THR A 187 -15.19 16.55 -0.10
C THR A 187 -16.16 15.61 -0.79
N SER A 188 -17.19 16.16 -1.44
CA SER A 188 -18.29 15.39 -2.06
C SER A 188 -17.83 14.40 -3.14
N LYS A 189 -16.68 14.67 -3.78
CA LYS A 189 -16.08 13.75 -4.76
C LYS A 189 -15.30 12.60 -4.11
N VAL A 190 -15.00 12.66 -2.79
CA VAL A 190 -14.21 11.63 -2.12
C VAL A 190 -15.09 10.42 -1.83
N VAL A 191 -14.62 9.26 -2.24
CA VAL A 191 -15.23 7.96 -1.97
C VAL A 191 -14.21 7.03 -1.31
N PHE A 192 -14.69 6.02 -0.57
CA PHE A 192 -13.83 5.12 0.18
C PHE A 192 -13.99 3.71 -0.35
N ILE A 193 -12.92 3.18 -0.95
CA ILE A 193 -12.88 1.83 -1.49
C ILE A 193 -11.61 1.14 -0.97
N PRO A 194 -11.72 0.14 -0.09
CA PRO A 194 -10.58 -0.62 0.42
C PRO A 194 -9.97 -1.50 -0.67
N ASN A 195 -8.74 -1.99 -0.44
CA ASN A 195 -8.19 -3.03 -1.29
C ASN A 195 -8.92 -4.36 -1.08
N MET A 196 -9.05 -5.12 -2.16
CA MET A 196 -9.61 -6.47 -2.15
C MET A 196 -8.66 -7.47 -1.51
N LEU A 197 -9.18 -8.59 -1.03
CA LEU A 197 -8.40 -9.74 -0.61
C LEU A 197 -7.53 -10.25 -1.76
N THR A 198 -6.30 -10.59 -1.44
CA THR A 198 -5.30 -11.04 -2.42
C THR A 198 -5.56 -12.46 -2.91
N PHE A 199 -6.00 -13.34 -2.02
CA PHE A 199 -6.21 -14.75 -2.35
C PHE A 199 -7.67 -15.02 -2.70
N PRO A 200 -7.95 -16.03 -3.54
CA PRO A 200 -9.32 -16.31 -4.01
C PRO A 200 -10.28 -16.67 -2.90
N GLU A 201 -9.81 -17.37 -1.87
CA GLU A 201 -10.65 -17.94 -0.82
C GLU A 201 -10.21 -17.49 0.57
N ILE A 202 -11.17 -17.29 1.45
CA ILE A 202 -10.93 -17.16 2.89
C ILE A 202 -10.79 -18.58 3.44
N ALA A 203 -9.77 -18.79 4.28
CA ALA A 203 -9.55 -20.09 4.90
C ALA A 203 -10.72 -20.45 5.85
N THR A 204 -11.01 -21.74 5.97
CA THR A 204 -12.00 -22.24 6.93
C THR A 204 -11.40 -22.32 8.33
N GLU A 205 -12.24 -22.40 9.38
CA GLU A 205 -11.77 -22.52 10.76
C GLU A 205 -10.94 -23.80 10.99
N GLU A 206 -11.17 -24.85 10.23
CA GLU A 206 -10.43 -26.12 10.30
C GLU A 206 -8.91 -25.97 10.09
N ILE A 207 -8.50 -24.89 9.38
CA ILE A 207 -7.07 -24.61 9.17
C ILE A 207 -6.38 -24.24 10.50
N LEU A 208 -7.12 -23.69 11.48
CA LEU A 208 -6.55 -23.20 12.73
C LEU A 208 -5.92 -24.32 13.57
N GLU A 209 -6.49 -25.52 13.52
CA GLU A 209 -5.98 -26.71 14.24
C GLU A 209 -4.68 -27.24 13.63
N LYS A 210 -4.45 -26.96 12.34
CA LYS A 210 -3.31 -27.46 11.56
C LYS A 210 -2.12 -26.51 11.49
N LYS A 211 -2.22 -25.35 12.17
CA LYS A 211 -1.17 -24.32 12.17
C LYS A 211 0.02 -24.69 13.02
N ASP A 212 1.20 -24.41 12.51
CA ASP A 212 2.47 -24.57 13.19
C ASP A 212 2.75 -23.39 14.15
N ASN A 213 3.69 -23.57 15.09
CA ASN A 213 4.14 -22.50 15.97
C ASN A 213 5.05 -21.51 15.22
N ILE A 214 4.48 -20.82 14.24
CA ILE A 214 5.17 -19.84 13.39
C ILE A 214 4.66 -18.44 13.69
N VAL A 215 5.62 -17.55 13.98
CA VAL A 215 5.45 -16.10 13.90
C VAL A 215 6.01 -15.66 12.56
N LEU A 216 5.23 -14.95 11.76
CA LEU A 216 5.54 -14.67 10.36
C LEU A 216 5.77 -13.17 10.12
N VAL A 217 6.80 -12.83 9.36
CA VAL A 217 6.98 -11.53 8.72
C VAL A 217 6.97 -11.76 7.21
N VAL A 218 6.13 -11.01 6.49
CA VAL A 218 6.07 -11.02 5.01
C VAL A 218 6.35 -9.61 4.51
N ALA A 219 7.56 -9.37 4.01
CA ALA A 219 7.96 -8.03 3.57
C ALA A 219 9.13 -8.07 2.60
N ARG A 220 9.21 -7.06 1.73
CA ARG A 220 10.48 -6.75 1.07
C ARG A 220 11.50 -6.34 2.15
N LEU A 221 12.72 -6.86 2.08
CA LEU A 221 13.79 -6.55 3.04
C LEU A 221 14.38 -5.15 2.78
N ASP A 222 13.56 -4.14 3.06
CA ASP A 222 13.87 -2.71 3.07
C ASP A 222 13.51 -2.18 4.46
N ASP A 223 14.48 -2.09 5.33
CA ASP A 223 14.27 -1.80 6.75
C ASP A 223 13.72 -0.38 6.97
N ALA A 224 14.11 0.57 6.12
CA ALA A 224 13.58 1.92 6.19
C ALA A 224 12.07 2.00 5.95
N GLN A 225 11.53 1.08 5.11
CA GLN A 225 10.11 1.02 4.79
C GLN A 225 9.33 0.01 5.63
N LYS A 226 9.98 -1.06 6.11
CA LYS A 226 9.30 -2.19 6.78
C LYS A 226 9.67 -2.37 8.23
N ASN A 227 10.75 -1.73 8.69
CA ASN A 227 11.21 -1.74 10.09
C ASN A 227 11.36 -3.17 10.65
N ILE A 228 12.02 -4.03 9.85
CA ILE A 228 12.18 -5.45 10.17
C ILE A 228 13.14 -5.63 11.34
N SER A 229 14.16 -4.77 11.46
CA SER A 229 15.10 -4.74 12.58
C SER A 229 14.39 -4.55 13.92
N PHE A 230 13.33 -3.72 13.96
CA PHE A 230 12.48 -3.58 15.14
C PHE A 230 11.76 -4.90 15.51
N MET A 231 11.25 -5.63 14.52
CA MET A 231 10.56 -6.90 14.77
C MET A 231 11.51 -7.98 15.26
N ILE A 232 12.76 -8.01 14.75
CA ILE A 232 13.84 -8.89 15.22
C ILE A 232 14.21 -8.55 16.68
N ASP A 233 14.39 -7.26 17.00
CA ASP A 233 14.68 -6.80 18.36
C ASP A 233 13.54 -7.12 19.33
N ALA A 234 12.28 -6.93 18.92
CA ALA A 234 11.12 -7.28 19.73
C ALA A 234 11.03 -8.78 19.98
N TRP A 235 11.29 -9.61 18.95
CA TRP A 235 11.33 -11.06 19.08
C TRP A 235 12.41 -11.52 20.07
N GLY A 236 13.62 -10.94 19.99
CA GLY A 236 14.72 -11.25 20.90
C GLY A 236 14.47 -10.87 22.38
N LYS A 237 13.45 -10.05 22.65
CA LYS A 237 13.03 -9.64 24.00
C LYS A 237 11.87 -10.46 24.56
N VAL A 238 11.25 -11.33 23.78
CA VAL A 238 10.25 -12.30 24.24
C VAL A 238 10.91 -13.27 25.22
N LYS A 239 10.35 -13.41 26.41
CA LYS A 239 10.97 -14.17 27.51
C LYS A 239 11.08 -15.66 27.23
N ASP A 240 10.04 -16.24 26.64
CA ASP A 240 9.98 -17.65 26.27
C ASP A 240 9.22 -17.80 24.95
N HIS A 241 9.87 -18.35 23.96
CA HIS A 241 9.26 -18.55 22.63
C HIS A 241 8.27 -19.72 22.60
N MET A 242 8.19 -20.57 23.65
CA MET A 242 7.25 -21.71 23.74
C MET A 242 7.24 -22.62 22.50
N GLY A 243 8.42 -22.80 21.87
CA GLY A 243 8.58 -23.57 20.64
C GLY A 243 8.08 -22.87 19.37
N TYR A 244 7.85 -21.54 19.42
CA TYR A 244 7.64 -20.73 18.24
C TYR A 244 8.96 -20.32 17.59
N ALA A 245 8.95 -20.15 16.28
CA ALA A 245 10.03 -19.54 15.52
C ALA A 245 9.53 -18.34 14.69
N LEU A 246 10.36 -17.31 14.58
CA LEU A 246 10.13 -16.16 13.71
C LEU A 246 10.62 -16.47 12.29
N HIS A 247 9.71 -16.58 11.35
CA HIS A 247 10.01 -16.77 9.94
C HIS A 247 9.89 -15.46 9.18
N ILE A 248 10.95 -15.03 8.51
CA ILE A 248 11.02 -13.79 7.74
C ILE A 248 11.03 -14.15 6.26
N LEU A 249 9.91 -13.84 5.60
CA LEU A 249 9.65 -14.13 4.20
C LEU A 249 9.86 -12.89 3.35
N GLY A 250 10.75 -12.96 2.39
CA GLY A 250 11.07 -11.89 1.45
C GLY A 250 12.56 -11.78 1.13
N ASP A 251 12.90 -10.83 0.26
CA ASP A 251 14.26 -10.47 -0.12
C ASP A 251 14.34 -8.94 -0.32
N GLY A 252 15.55 -8.38 -0.35
CA GLY A 252 15.75 -6.95 -0.56
C GLY A 252 17.15 -6.46 -0.21
N GLN A 253 17.33 -5.17 -0.39
CA GLN A 253 18.64 -4.50 -0.27
C GLN A 253 19.28 -4.59 1.13
N ASP A 254 18.47 -4.72 2.18
CA ASP A 254 18.94 -4.72 3.57
C ASP A 254 19.10 -6.14 4.14
N ARG A 255 19.07 -7.18 3.29
CA ARG A 255 19.18 -8.59 3.70
C ARG A 255 20.38 -8.84 4.63
N ASP A 256 21.58 -8.47 4.20
CA ASP A 256 22.81 -8.75 4.96
C ASP A 256 22.85 -8.00 6.30
N MET A 257 22.31 -6.79 6.33
CA MET A 257 22.17 -5.99 7.54
C MET A 257 21.19 -6.65 8.51
N LEU A 258 20.05 -7.14 8.02
CA LEU A 258 19.03 -7.81 8.84
C LEU A 258 19.51 -9.16 9.38
N HIS A 259 20.29 -9.92 8.61
CA HIS A 259 20.97 -11.12 9.12
C HIS A 259 21.88 -10.80 10.30
N LYS A 260 22.66 -9.70 10.22
CA LYS A 260 23.51 -9.24 11.34
C LYS A 260 22.67 -8.82 12.56
N CYS A 261 21.51 -8.18 12.36
CA CYS A 261 20.61 -7.84 13.46
C CYS A 261 20.06 -9.10 14.16
N ALA A 262 19.95 -10.22 13.46
CA ALA A 262 19.48 -11.49 14.00
C ALA A 262 20.58 -12.32 14.67
N GLU A 263 21.87 -11.93 14.55
CA GLU A 263 22.96 -12.65 15.21
C GLU A 263 22.78 -12.67 16.74
N GLY A 264 22.81 -13.86 17.32
CA GLY A 264 22.59 -14.06 18.76
C GLY A 264 21.13 -14.04 19.21
N VAL A 265 20.17 -13.86 18.32
CA VAL A 265 18.73 -14.02 18.60
C VAL A 265 18.29 -15.42 18.16
N ASN A 266 17.70 -16.18 19.09
CA ASN A 266 17.29 -17.56 18.84
C ASN A 266 16.01 -17.63 18.01
N ASP A 267 15.81 -18.76 17.33
CA ASP A 267 14.57 -19.14 16.65
C ASP A 267 14.13 -18.15 15.56
N ILE A 268 15.09 -17.64 14.77
CA ILE A 268 14.84 -16.80 13.58
C ILE A 268 15.27 -17.55 12.31
N VAL A 269 14.40 -17.58 11.31
CA VAL A 269 14.64 -18.20 10.01
C VAL A 269 14.33 -17.20 8.91
N PHE A 270 15.29 -16.97 8.01
CA PHE A 270 15.09 -16.18 6.79
C PHE A 270 14.78 -17.14 5.63
N GLU A 271 13.57 -17.04 5.07
CA GLU A 271 13.04 -17.96 4.07
C GLU A 271 13.31 -17.53 2.62
N GLY A 272 13.81 -16.31 2.44
CA GLY A 272 13.96 -15.71 1.12
C GLY A 272 12.61 -15.38 0.46
N SER A 273 12.63 -15.14 -0.85
CA SER A 273 11.42 -14.82 -1.62
C SER A 273 10.64 -16.07 -1.96
N GLN A 274 9.45 -16.22 -1.43
CA GLN A 274 8.54 -17.37 -1.66
C GLN A 274 7.09 -16.88 -1.81
N THR A 275 6.21 -17.80 -2.23
CA THR A 275 4.76 -17.55 -2.30
C THR A 275 4.16 -17.48 -0.89
N PRO A 276 3.60 -16.34 -0.46
CA PRO A 276 3.20 -16.13 0.94
C PRO A 276 2.03 -17.00 1.39
N LEU A 277 1.13 -17.43 0.49
CA LEU A 277 -0.09 -18.16 0.85
C LEU A 277 0.19 -19.42 1.70
N ASN A 278 1.19 -20.20 1.32
CA ASN A 278 1.55 -21.41 2.05
C ASN A 278 2.04 -21.11 3.49
N TRP A 279 2.70 -19.98 3.65
CA TRP A 279 3.17 -19.51 4.95
C TRP A 279 2.04 -18.97 5.82
N TYR A 280 1.10 -18.19 5.26
CA TYR A 280 -0.10 -17.78 5.98
C TYR A 280 -0.94 -18.97 6.44
N ARG A 281 -1.03 -20.04 5.64
CA ARG A 281 -1.76 -21.26 6.04
C ARG A 281 -1.13 -21.98 7.24
N LYS A 282 0.18 -21.86 7.43
CA LYS A 282 0.92 -22.50 8.53
C LYS A 282 1.07 -21.61 9.75
N ALA A 283 1.26 -20.31 9.58
CA ALA A 283 1.56 -19.38 10.66
C ALA A 283 0.36 -19.09 11.56
N LYS A 284 0.62 -18.83 12.84
CA LYS A 284 -0.38 -18.41 13.84
C LYS A 284 -0.41 -16.91 14.05
N ILE A 285 0.73 -16.23 13.96
CA ILE A 285 0.88 -14.80 14.29
C ILE A 285 1.61 -14.13 13.13
N LEU A 286 1.16 -12.91 12.76
CA LEU A 286 1.87 -12.03 11.82
C LEU A 286 2.44 -10.85 12.59
N LEU A 287 3.70 -10.49 12.33
CA LEU A 287 4.31 -9.24 12.78
C LEU A 287 4.40 -8.22 11.66
N MET A 288 4.10 -6.97 11.97
CA MET A 288 4.28 -5.84 11.07
C MET A 288 4.63 -4.58 11.86
N ALA A 289 5.63 -3.82 11.37
CA ALA A 289 6.09 -2.58 12.02
C ALA A 289 6.41 -1.47 11.02
N SER A 290 5.84 -1.52 9.81
CA SER A 290 6.07 -0.51 8.76
C SER A 290 5.76 0.89 9.29
N PRO A 291 6.66 1.87 9.15
CA PRO A 291 6.43 3.24 9.59
C PRO A 291 5.27 3.93 8.87
N ARG A 292 4.94 3.47 7.67
CA ARG A 292 3.91 4.05 6.81
C ARG A 292 3.34 3.00 5.86
N GLU A 293 2.03 2.97 5.73
CA GLU A 293 1.33 2.09 4.78
C GLU A 293 0.10 2.81 4.19
N GLY A 294 -0.17 2.52 2.92
CA GLY A 294 -1.42 2.94 2.31
C GLY A 294 -2.59 2.04 2.69
N TRP A 295 -2.34 0.72 2.83
CA TRP A 295 -3.35 -0.26 3.24
C TRP A 295 -2.77 -1.32 4.18
N GLY A 296 -1.73 -2.03 3.76
CA GLY A 296 -1.20 -3.18 4.47
C GLY A 296 -1.86 -4.49 4.01
N LEU A 297 -1.63 -4.86 2.74
CA LEU A 297 -2.17 -6.12 2.19
C LEU A 297 -1.81 -7.33 3.06
N THR A 298 -0.62 -7.38 3.64
CA THR A 298 -0.18 -8.46 4.53
C THR A 298 -1.10 -8.62 5.74
N ILE A 299 -1.73 -7.54 6.23
CA ILE A 299 -2.70 -7.60 7.33
C ILE A 299 -3.98 -8.30 6.85
N THR A 300 -4.54 -7.88 5.73
CA THR A 300 -5.77 -8.52 5.19
C THR A 300 -5.50 -9.95 4.74
N GLU A 301 -4.32 -10.25 4.19
CA GLU A 301 -3.87 -11.60 3.85
C GLU A 301 -3.76 -12.49 5.11
N SER A 302 -3.25 -11.94 6.22
CA SER A 302 -3.17 -12.68 7.49
C SER A 302 -4.57 -12.99 8.03
N LEU A 303 -5.46 -12.00 8.09
CA LEU A 303 -6.85 -12.19 8.53
C LEU A 303 -7.57 -13.22 7.66
N GLN A 304 -7.38 -13.16 6.33
CA GLN A 304 -7.96 -14.08 5.36
C GLN A 304 -7.58 -15.56 5.62
N ASN A 305 -6.44 -15.78 6.28
CA ASN A 305 -5.91 -17.10 6.54
C ASN A 305 -5.91 -17.46 8.04
N GLY A 306 -6.61 -16.71 8.90
CA GLY A 306 -6.68 -16.97 10.34
C GLY A 306 -5.31 -16.83 11.03
N VAL A 307 -4.49 -15.89 10.59
CA VAL A 307 -3.23 -15.51 11.24
C VAL A 307 -3.49 -14.22 12.01
N VAL A 308 -3.16 -14.18 13.30
CA VAL A 308 -3.44 -13.02 14.14
C VAL A 308 -2.36 -11.95 13.97
N PRO A 309 -2.69 -10.75 13.48
CA PRO A 309 -1.71 -9.70 13.27
C PRO A 309 -1.39 -8.93 14.57
N VAL A 310 -0.09 -8.68 14.80
CA VAL A 310 0.43 -7.68 15.74
C VAL A 310 1.11 -6.60 14.90
N VAL A 311 0.50 -5.43 14.82
CA VAL A 311 0.89 -4.35 13.91
C VAL A 311 1.19 -3.09 14.70
N LEU A 312 2.42 -2.58 14.62
CA LEU A 312 2.77 -1.32 15.28
C LEU A 312 1.89 -0.18 14.74
N ASN A 313 1.21 0.54 15.63
CA ASN A 313 0.18 1.53 15.28
C ASN A 313 0.78 2.84 14.73
N THR A 314 1.41 2.76 13.57
CA THR A 314 2.12 3.84 12.89
C THR A 314 1.27 4.56 11.84
N SER A 315 0.21 3.93 11.34
CA SER A 315 -0.69 4.49 10.32
C SER A 315 -2.15 4.40 10.74
N THR A 316 -2.93 5.43 10.44
CA THR A 316 -4.35 5.50 10.81
C THR A 316 -5.21 4.44 10.12
N VAL A 317 -4.79 3.95 8.95
CA VAL A 317 -5.51 2.93 8.18
C VAL A 317 -5.61 1.59 8.92
N PHE A 318 -4.67 1.27 9.78
CA PHE A 318 -4.68 -0.02 10.49
C PHE A 318 -5.93 -0.20 11.36
N LYS A 319 -6.48 0.89 11.90
CA LYS A 319 -7.73 0.89 12.69
C LYS A 319 -8.99 0.57 11.87
N ASP A 320 -8.91 0.74 10.55
CA ASP A 320 -10.00 0.37 9.65
C ASP A 320 -9.96 -1.13 9.29
N ILE A 321 -8.82 -1.79 9.53
CA ILE A 321 -8.62 -3.22 9.26
C ILE A 321 -8.66 -4.04 10.55
N ILE A 322 -7.99 -3.57 11.61
CA ILE A 322 -7.83 -4.25 12.88
C ILE A 322 -8.70 -3.59 13.95
N ASN A 323 -9.62 -4.36 14.50
CA ASN A 323 -10.29 -4.07 15.77
C ASN A 323 -9.37 -4.55 16.90
N HIS A 324 -8.69 -3.61 17.56
CA HIS A 324 -7.71 -3.91 18.60
C HIS A 324 -8.29 -4.80 19.71
N GLY A 325 -7.63 -5.93 19.97
CA GLY A 325 -8.07 -6.92 20.96
C GLY A 325 -9.13 -7.91 20.49
N GLU A 326 -9.70 -7.72 19.28
CA GLU A 326 -10.75 -8.60 18.74
C GLU A 326 -10.23 -9.49 17.60
N ASN A 327 -9.56 -8.93 16.58
CA ASN A 327 -9.03 -9.66 15.45
C ASN A 327 -7.53 -9.43 15.20
N GLY A 328 -6.86 -8.72 16.10
CA GLY A 328 -5.44 -8.41 16.08
C GLY A 328 -5.08 -7.35 17.10
N TYR A 329 -3.81 -7.02 17.20
CA TYR A 329 -3.32 -6.00 18.10
C TYR A 329 -2.68 -4.81 17.38
N LEU A 330 -2.89 -3.61 17.92
CA LEU A 330 -2.30 -2.34 17.48
C LEU A 330 -1.49 -1.71 18.62
N PRO A 331 -0.32 -2.28 18.98
CA PRO A 331 0.58 -1.70 19.98
C PRO A 331 1.06 -0.32 19.58
N LYS A 332 1.25 0.57 20.56
CA LYS A 332 1.70 1.95 20.36
C LYS A 332 3.22 2.09 20.38
N ASP A 333 3.89 1.17 21.08
CA ASP A 333 5.33 1.19 21.29
C ASP A 333 5.90 -0.23 21.38
N SER A 334 7.22 -0.33 21.58
CA SER A 334 7.92 -1.60 21.67
C SER A 334 7.49 -2.45 22.86
N GLN A 335 7.13 -1.83 23.99
CA GLN A 335 6.73 -2.57 25.17
C GLN A 335 5.39 -3.26 24.95
N GLU A 336 4.35 -2.51 24.54
CA GLU A 336 3.04 -3.08 24.18
C GLU A 336 3.17 -4.14 23.07
N TYR A 337 4.12 -3.93 22.10
CA TYR A 337 4.33 -4.87 21.00
C TYR A 337 4.80 -6.24 21.51
N ILE A 338 5.76 -6.26 22.43
CA ILE A 338 6.27 -7.48 23.07
C ILE A 338 5.20 -8.11 23.95
N GLU A 339 4.52 -7.32 24.77
CA GLU A 339 3.45 -7.80 25.66
C GLU A 339 2.33 -8.51 24.89
N TYR A 340 1.87 -7.95 23.78
CA TYR A 340 0.83 -8.59 22.96
C TYR A 340 1.35 -9.82 22.20
N LEU A 341 2.60 -9.81 21.78
CA LEU A 341 3.22 -11.00 21.18
C LEU A 341 3.32 -12.14 22.21
N GLU A 342 3.84 -11.88 23.40
CA GLU A 342 3.89 -12.84 24.50
C GLU A 342 2.49 -13.36 24.87
N LYS A 343 1.49 -12.48 24.92
CA LYS A 343 0.11 -12.85 25.17
C LYS A 343 -0.43 -13.84 24.14
N LEU A 344 -0.20 -13.58 22.86
CA LEU A 344 -0.63 -14.49 21.80
C LEU A 344 0.12 -15.82 21.81
N ILE A 345 1.38 -15.85 22.22
CA ILE A 345 2.16 -17.09 22.39
C ILE A 345 1.59 -17.91 23.56
N ASN A 346 1.36 -17.28 24.70
CA ASN A 346 1.00 -17.95 25.95
C ASN A 346 -0.50 -18.28 26.10
N GLU A 347 -1.39 -17.61 25.34
CA GLU A 347 -2.84 -17.77 25.47
C GLU A 347 -3.46 -18.39 24.18
N PRO A 348 -3.32 -19.70 23.93
CA PRO A 348 -3.76 -20.34 22.69
C PRO A 348 -5.26 -20.20 22.42
N LYS A 349 -6.12 -20.29 23.44
CA LYS A 349 -7.57 -20.14 23.27
C LYS A 349 -7.96 -18.71 22.87
N HIS A 350 -7.31 -17.72 23.47
CA HIS A 350 -7.52 -16.31 23.12
C HIS A 350 -7.07 -16.03 21.69
N ARG A 351 -5.88 -16.50 21.30
CA ARG A 351 -5.37 -16.39 19.94
C ARG A 351 -6.29 -17.05 18.92
N GLU A 352 -6.79 -18.27 19.22
CA GLU A 352 -7.72 -18.97 18.31
C GLU A 352 -9.02 -18.19 18.11
N GLN A 353 -9.60 -17.65 19.19
CA GLN A 353 -10.80 -16.82 19.08
C GLN A 353 -10.53 -15.58 18.23
N MET A 354 -9.38 -14.93 18.41
CA MET A 354 -8.98 -13.77 17.62
C MET A 354 -8.76 -14.14 16.15
N ALA A 355 -8.22 -15.31 15.86
CA ALA A 355 -8.08 -15.84 14.49
C ALA A 355 -9.45 -16.06 13.82
N LYS A 356 -10.42 -16.64 14.52
CA LYS A 356 -11.81 -16.79 14.03
C LYS A 356 -12.47 -15.44 13.73
N ASN A 357 -12.29 -14.47 14.62
CA ASN A 357 -12.75 -13.10 14.38
C ASN A 357 -12.06 -12.47 13.16
N GLY A 358 -10.77 -12.79 12.96
CA GLY A 358 -10.00 -12.39 11.78
C GLY A 358 -10.61 -12.90 10.48
N LEU A 359 -10.87 -14.22 10.39
CA LEU A 359 -11.52 -14.84 9.23
C LEU A 359 -12.87 -14.18 8.92
N LYS A 360 -13.70 -13.96 9.95
CA LYS A 360 -14.98 -13.29 9.79
C LYS A 360 -14.82 -11.84 9.32
N SER A 361 -13.89 -11.09 9.88
CA SER A 361 -13.68 -9.68 9.50
C SER A 361 -13.11 -9.51 8.09
N ALA A 362 -12.37 -10.50 7.58
CA ALA A 362 -11.82 -10.48 6.23
C ALA A 362 -12.91 -10.45 5.15
N THR A 363 -14.11 -10.97 5.41
CA THR A 363 -15.22 -11.06 4.43
C THR A 363 -15.61 -9.69 3.85
N ARG A 364 -15.47 -8.62 4.63
CA ARG A 364 -15.76 -7.25 4.17
C ARG A 364 -14.84 -6.76 3.04
N PHE A 365 -13.73 -7.43 2.83
CA PHE A 365 -12.76 -7.12 1.77
C PHE A 365 -12.82 -8.12 0.60
N ASN A 366 -13.82 -8.98 0.57
CA ASN A 366 -14.04 -9.89 -0.55
C ASN A 366 -14.13 -9.11 -1.87
N PRO A 367 -13.64 -9.68 -2.98
CA PRO A 367 -13.76 -9.06 -4.30
C PRO A 367 -15.18 -8.62 -4.63
N SER A 368 -16.20 -9.45 -4.31
CA SER A 368 -17.60 -9.08 -4.53
C SER A 368 -18.01 -7.84 -3.74
N SER A 369 -17.75 -7.80 -2.42
CA SER A 369 -18.13 -6.66 -1.56
C SER A 369 -17.44 -5.36 -1.97
N VAL A 370 -16.15 -5.44 -2.31
CA VAL A 370 -15.41 -4.25 -2.78
C VAL A 370 -15.81 -3.89 -4.21
N GLY A 371 -16.12 -4.88 -5.04
CA GLY A 371 -16.67 -4.68 -6.38
C GLY A 371 -18.01 -3.95 -6.38
N ASP A 372 -18.86 -4.18 -5.36
CA ASP A 372 -20.11 -3.43 -5.19
C ASP A 372 -19.84 -1.93 -4.96
N LEU A 373 -18.82 -1.60 -4.16
CA LEU A 373 -18.41 -0.20 -3.97
C LEU A 373 -17.93 0.45 -5.27
N TRP A 374 -17.16 -0.28 -6.06
CA TRP A 374 -16.72 0.19 -7.38
C TRP A 374 -17.92 0.39 -8.32
N GLN A 375 -18.89 -0.56 -8.32
CA GLN A 375 -20.09 -0.44 -9.16
C GLN A 375 -20.89 0.81 -8.81
N VAL A 376 -21.12 1.08 -7.52
CA VAL A 376 -21.81 2.30 -7.07
C VAL A 376 -21.10 3.56 -7.59
N VAL A 377 -19.77 3.62 -7.49
CA VAL A 377 -19.01 4.78 -7.99
C VAL A 377 -19.14 4.93 -9.51
N LEU A 378 -19.10 3.82 -10.25
CA LEU A 378 -19.25 3.84 -11.71
C LEU A 378 -20.67 4.27 -12.13
N ASP A 379 -21.68 3.82 -11.42
CA ASP A 379 -23.08 4.19 -11.71
C ASP A 379 -23.33 5.67 -11.41
N GLU A 380 -22.85 6.17 -10.27
CA GLU A 380 -23.02 7.58 -9.86
C GLU A 380 -22.40 8.58 -10.84
N ILE A 381 -21.24 8.28 -11.46
CA ILE A 381 -20.61 9.22 -12.40
C ILE A 381 -21.35 9.35 -13.73
N TYR A 382 -22.34 8.47 -13.98
CA TYR A 382 -23.17 8.50 -15.20
C TYR A 382 -24.60 8.95 -14.95
N VAL A 383 -25.13 8.92 -13.71
CA VAL A 383 -26.51 9.33 -13.39
C VAL A 383 -26.71 10.85 -13.48
N TYR A 384 -25.64 11.65 -13.49
CA TYR A 384 -25.71 13.11 -13.58
C TYR A 384 -25.60 13.63 -15.03
N LEU A 385 -25.91 12.80 -16.02
CA LEU A 385 -26.17 13.19 -17.42
C LEU A 385 -27.67 13.15 -17.71
#